data_a592777ef7d766a4c7d63a1b8504de65
#
_entry.id   a592777ef7d766a4c7d63a1b8504de65
#
_cell.length_a   1.000
_cell.length_b   1.000
_cell.length_c   1.000
_cell.angle_alpha   90.00
_cell.angle_beta   90.00
_cell.angle_gamma   90.00
#
_symmetry.space_group_name_H-M   'P 1'
#
loop_
_entity.id
_entity.type
_entity.pdbx_description
1 polymer ?
#
loop_
_entity_poly.entity_id
_entity_poly.type
_entity_poly.pdbx_seq_one_letter_code
_entity_poly.pdbx_strand_id
1 'polypeptide(L)'
;MDWATTLGTLSGGIGLFLLGMSMMTDGLKLAAGPALERVLASGTRTRWHALGSGVLVTGVVQSSSAVTVATIGFVNAGLLGLGGALWVLFGANVGTTMTGWIVALLGMKFKIEALSLPLIGVGVVLRLTGTAQRRGALGTALAGFGLLFLGIAMLQTAFAGLAERVALPQDRTALSVVSQLGVGVVLTVAMQSSSAAMTIALAAAQGGLLSPHGAAAVVIGANIGT
;
A
#
# COMPACT_ATOMS: atom_id res chain seq x y z
N MET A 1 -16.85 22.37 -5.75
CA MET A 1 -15.58 22.46 -6.50
C MET A 1 -15.90 22.44 -7.99
N ASP A 2 -15.17 23.18 -8.83
CA ASP A 2 -15.29 23.04 -10.28
C ASP A 2 -14.54 21.80 -10.78
N TRP A 3 -14.74 21.42 -12.06
CA TRP A 3 -14.10 20.23 -12.62
C TRP A 3 -12.57 20.33 -12.65
N ALA A 4 -12.04 21.52 -12.92
CA ALA A 4 -10.60 21.74 -12.98
C ALA A 4 -9.96 21.53 -11.59
N THR A 5 -10.58 22.07 -10.54
CA THR A 5 -10.12 21.89 -9.15
C THR A 5 -10.21 20.43 -8.72
N THR A 6 -11.30 19.72 -9.06
CA THR A 6 -11.46 18.31 -8.72
C THR A 6 -10.39 17.43 -9.40
N LEU A 7 -10.17 17.64 -10.70
CA LEU A 7 -9.13 16.92 -11.44
C LEU A 7 -7.73 17.26 -10.95
N GLY A 8 -7.46 18.53 -10.63
CA GLY A 8 -6.21 18.96 -10.02
C GLY A 8 -5.95 18.31 -8.66
N THR A 9 -6.98 18.25 -7.80
CA THR A 9 -6.88 17.60 -6.49
C THR A 9 -6.70 16.09 -6.61
N LEU A 10 -7.39 15.43 -7.57
CA LEU A 10 -7.21 14.01 -7.84
C LEU A 10 -5.80 13.70 -8.32
N SER A 11 -5.32 14.40 -9.35
CA SER A 11 -3.99 14.17 -9.91
C SER A 11 -2.88 14.47 -8.91
N GLY A 12 -3.01 15.57 -8.16
CA GLY A 12 -2.08 15.95 -7.08
C GLY A 12 -2.11 14.93 -5.93
N GLY A 13 -3.30 14.49 -5.53
CA GLY A 13 -3.49 13.47 -4.49
C GLY A 13 -2.86 12.13 -4.88
N ILE A 14 -3.08 11.65 -6.12
CA ILE A 14 -2.44 10.44 -6.65
C ILE A 14 -0.91 10.62 -6.67
N GLY A 15 -0.41 11.74 -7.17
CA GLY A 15 1.01 12.02 -7.23
C GLY A 15 1.68 12.01 -5.85
N LEU A 16 1.11 12.71 -4.87
CA LEU A 16 1.61 12.74 -3.49
C LEU A 16 1.54 11.37 -2.83
N PHE A 17 0.44 10.64 -3.05
CA PHE A 17 0.27 9.29 -2.53
C PHE A 17 1.34 8.33 -3.07
N LEU A 18 1.55 8.31 -4.40
CA LEU A 18 2.55 7.44 -5.03
C LEU A 18 3.98 7.82 -4.63
N LEU A 19 4.29 9.11 -4.59
CA LEU A 19 5.59 9.59 -4.14
C LEU A 19 5.84 9.22 -2.68
N GLY A 20 4.85 9.44 -1.82
CA GLY A 20 4.92 9.08 -0.41
C GLY A 20 5.12 7.58 -0.21
N MET A 21 4.38 6.74 -0.96
CA MET A 21 4.53 5.29 -0.93
C MET A 21 5.93 4.85 -1.38
N SER A 22 6.46 5.41 -2.47
CA SER A 22 7.82 5.11 -2.94
C SER A 22 8.86 5.48 -1.91
N MET A 23 8.81 6.71 -1.37
CA MET A 23 9.75 7.17 -0.35
C MET A 23 9.68 6.33 0.93
N MET A 24 8.48 5.98 1.38
CA MET A 24 8.28 5.13 2.54
C MET A 24 8.90 3.75 2.32
N THR A 25 8.58 3.12 1.19
CA THR A 25 9.07 1.79 0.83
C THR A 25 10.59 1.75 0.70
N ASP A 26 11.17 2.69 -0.04
CA ASP A 26 12.61 2.76 -0.27
C ASP A 26 13.37 3.06 1.04
N GLY A 27 12.84 3.97 1.86
CA GLY A 27 13.38 4.25 3.16
C GLY A 27 13.35 3.05 4.11
N LEU A 28 12.24 2.30 4.15
CA LEU A 28 12.13 1.09 4.96
C LEU A 28 13.04 -0.02 4.46
N LYS A 29 13.15 -0.23 3.15
CA LYS A 29 14.09 -1.20 2.54
C LYS A 29 15.53 -0.89 2.93
N LEU A 30 15.95 0.37 2.79
CA LEU A 30 17.30 0.80 3.15
C LEU A 30 17.56 0.68 4.66
N ALA A 31 16.58 1.03 5.50
CA ALA A 31 16.72 0.96 6.95
C ALA A 31 16.76 -0.49 7.47
N ALA A 32 15.96 -1.38 6.87
CA ALA A 32 15.89 -2.79 7.24
C ALA A 32 17.08 -3.60 6.71
N GLY A 33 17.64 -3.22 5.55
CA GLY A 33 18.85 -3.78 4.97
C GLY A 33 18.88 -5.32 4.95
N PRO A 34 20.06 -5.90 5.25
CA PRO A 34 20.25 -7.37 5.23
C PRO A 34 19.41 -8.15 6.25
N ALA A 35 18.71 -7.47 7.16
CA ALA A 35 17.87 -8.15 8.14
C ALA A 35 16.66 -8.83 7.47
N LEU A 36 16.13 -8.25 6.39
CA LEU A 36 15.02 -8.83 5.64
C LEU A 36 15.39 -10.14 4.97
N GLU A 37 16.56 -10.19 4.34
CA GLU A 37 17.09 -11.41 3.71
C GLU A 37 17.30 -12.51 4.75
N ARG A 38 17.85 -12.16 5.92
CA ARG A 38 18.03 -13.10 7.04
C ARG A 38 16.72 -13.64 7.57
N VAL A 39 15.67 -12.81 7.68
CA VAL A 39 14.35 -13.25 8.12
C VAL A 39 13.75 -14.23 7.12
N LEU A 40 13.87 -13.99 5.82
CA LEU A 40 13.40 -14.92 4.79
C LEU A 40 14.21 -16.22 4.78
N ALA A 41 15.55 -16.15 4.90
CA ALA A 41 16.41 -17.32 4.86
C ALA A 41 16.30 -18.19 6.13
N SER A 42 16.16 -17.58 7.31
CA SER A 42 16.10 -18.30 8.59
C SER A 42 14.67 -18.66 9.04
N GLY A 43 13.67 -17.93 8.57
CA GLY A 43 12.27 -18.05 8.99
C GLY A 43 11.53 -19.27 8.41
N THR A 44 12.22 -20.18 7.70
CA THR A 44 11.57 -21.25 6.92
C THR A 44 11.56 -22.63 7.60
N ARG A 45 11.96 -22.72 8.87
CA ARG A 45 12.04 -24.00 9.60
C ARG A 45 10.69 -24.72 9.75
N THR A 46 9.59 -23.98 9.87
CA THR A 46 8.22 -24.53 9.92
C THR A 46 7.30 -23.70 9.02
N ARG A 47 6.17 -24.28 8.64
CA ARG A 47 5.14 -23.61 7.82
C ARG A 47 4.70 -22.27 8.40
N TRP A 48 4.50 -22.20 9.72
CA TRP A 48 4.07 -20.97 10.41
C TRP A 48 5.16 -19.91 10.47
N HIS A 49 6.42 -20.31 10.63
CA HIS A 49 7.54 -19.37 10.55
C HIS A 49 7.71 -18.83 9.13
N ALA A 50 7.54 -19.67 8.10
CA ALA A 50 7.60 -19.26 6.71
C ALA A 50 6.48 -18.26 6.38
N LEU A 51 5.25 -18.54 6.81
CA LEU A 51 4.13 -17.62 6.66
C LEU A 51 4.39 -16.30 7.40
N GLY A 52 4.82 -16.37 8.67
CA GLY A 52 5.14 -15.18 9.47
C GLY A 52 6.26 -14.33 8.87
N SER A 53 7.31 -14.95 8.30
CA SER A 53 8.39 -14.26 7.61
C SER A 53 7.87 -13.53 6.36
N GLY A 54 7.00 -14.17 5.57
CA GLY A 54 6.34 -13.55 4.43
C GLY A 54 5.49 -12.33 4.83
N VAL A 55 4.66 -12.45 5.88
CA VAL A 55 3.87 -11.34 6.42
C VAL A 55 4.76 -10.18 6.85
N LEU A 56 5.78 -10.46 7.67
CA LEU A 56 6.69 -9.46 8.21
C LEU A 56 7.47 -8.73 7.13
N VAL A 57 8.08 -9.50 6.23
CA VAL A 57 8.92 -8.90 5.17
C VAL A 57 8.06 -8.08 4.22
N THR A 58 6.90 -8.60 3.80
CA THR A 58 5.99 -7.83 2.92
C THR A 58 5.41 -6.62 3.63
N GLY A 59 5.06 -6.74 4.91
CA GLY A 59 4.57 -5.61 5.71
C GLY A 59 5.59 -4.46 5.81
N VAL A 60 6.89 -4.79 5.86
CA VAL A 60 7.99 -3.79 5.87
C VAL A 60 8.34 -3.30 4.47
N VAL A 61 8.52 -4.24 3.52
CA VAL A 61 8.94 -3.91 2.13
C VAL A 61 7.80 -3.30 1.33
N GLN A 62 6.54 -3.52 1.74
CA GLN A 62 5.33 -3.06 1.04
C GLN A 62 5.26 -3.51 -0.42
N SER A 63 5.89 -4.64 -0.75
CA SER A 63 5.92 -5.21 -2.10
C SER A 63 5.92 -6.74 -2.04
N SER A 64 4.76 -7.34 -2.28
CA SER A 64 4.64 -8.81 -2.39
C SER A 64 5.38 -9.35 -3.61
N SER A 65 5.42 -8.59 -4.71
CA SER A 65 6.17 -8.97 -5.93
C SER A 65 7.67 -9.09 -5.65
N ALA A 66 8.26 -8.13 -4.91
CA ALA A 66 9.68 -8.20 -4.53
C ALA A 66 9.97 -9.41 -3.64
N VAL A 67 9.08 -9.71 -2.69
CA VAL A 67 9.20 -10.90 -1.82
C VAL A 67 9.05 -12.19 -2.63
N THR A 68 8.14 -12.21 -3.62
CA THR A 68 7.96 -13.33 -4.53
C THR A 68 9.23 -13.62 -5.33
N VAL A 69 9.81 -12.59 -5.97
CA VAL A 69 11.05 -12.72 -6.76
C VAL A 69 12.22 -13.19 -5.88
N ALA A 70 12.37 -12.61 -4.67
CA ALA A 70 13.38 -13.06 -3.72
C ALA A 70 13.19 -14.52 -3.30
N THR A 71 11.94 -14.92 -3.05
CA THR A 71 11.58 -16.31 -2.68
C THR A 71 11.91 -17.28 -3.80
N ILE A 72 11.62 -16.94 -5.06
CA ILE A 72 11.99 -17.74 -6.24
C ILE A 72 13.51 -17.84 -6.34
N GLY A 73 14.24 -16.74 -6.13
CA GLY A 73 15.69 -16.73 -6.09
C GLY A 73 16.26 -17.70 -5.04
N PHE A 74 15.70 -17.72 -3.82
CA PHE A 74 16.11 -18.66 -2.77
C PHE A 74 15.79 -20.12 -3.10
N VAL A 75 14.66 -20.39 -3.75
CA VAL A 75 14.33 -21.75 -4.22
C VAL A 75 15.34 -22.20 -5.28
N ASN A 76 15.64 -21.35 -6.26
CA ASN A 76 16.61 -21.64 -7.32
C ASN A 76 18.04 -21.84 -6.80
N ALA A 77 18.41 -21.12 -5.74
CA ALA A 77 19.69 -21.28 -5.05
C ALA A 77 19.74 -22.49 -4.11
N GLY A 78 18.65 -23.26 -3.97
CA GLY A 78 18.57 -24.40 -3.05
C GLY A 78 18.52 -24.00 -1.57
N LEU A 79 18.34 -22.73 -1.25
CA LEU A 79 18.28 -22.21 0.11
C LEU A 79 16.90 -22.39 0.75
N LEU A 80 15.87 -22.57 -0.06
CA LEU A 80 14.50 -22.72 0.36
C LEU A 80 13.80 -23.84 -0.42
N GLY A 81 13.16 -24.76 0.28
CA GLY A 81 12.34 -25.78 -0.35
C GLY A 81 11.00 -25.21 -0.85
N LEU A 82 10.46 -25.77 -1.93
CA LEU A 82 9.21 -25.33 -2.57
C LEU A 82 8.05 -25.22 -1.58
N GLY A 83 7.91 -26.19 -0.65
CA GLY A 83 6.88 -26.14 0.38
C GLY A 83 6.99 -24.94 1.31
N GLY A 84 8.22 -24.55 1.70
CA GLY A 84 8.45 -23.34 2.49
C GLY A 84 8.16 -22.07 1.70
N ALA A 85 8.56 -22.04 0.42
CA ALA A 85 8.31 -20.93 -0.49
C ALA A 85 6.81 -20.60 -0.63
N LEU A 86 5.95 -21.60 -0.79
CA LEU A 86 4.51 -21.41 -0.86
C LEU A 86 3.96 -20.73 0.40
N TRP A 87 4.45 -21.11 1.59
CA TRP A 87 4.00 -20.46 2.84
C TRP A 87 4.51 -19.04 2.95
N VAL A 88 5.71 -18.73 2.47
CA VAL A 88 6.19 -17.33 2.38
C VAL A 88 5.31 -16.52 1.46
N LEU A 89 4.91 -17.06 0.29
CA LEU A 89 4.03 -16.36 -0.66
C LEU A 89 2.62 -16.11 -0.07
N PHE A 90 2.05 -17.08 0.63
CA PHE A 90 0.79 -16.87 1.36
C PHE A 90 0.95 -15.77 2.42
N GLY A 91 2.07 -15.78 3.15
CA GLY A 91 2.39 -14.71 4.10
C GLY A 91 2.55 -13.36 3.43
N ALA A 92 3.18 -13.29 2.27
CA ALA A 92 3.34 -12.06 1.50
C ALA A 92 1.99 -11.44 1.11
N ASN A 93 1.04 -12.26 0.65
CA ASN A 93 -0.31 -11.79 0.34
C ASN A 93 -1.03 -11.23 1.58
N VAL A 94 -0.92 -11.91 2.72
CA VAL A 94 -1.46 -11.40 3.99
C VAL A 94 -0.75 -10.10 4.39
N GLY A 95 0.58 -10.03 4.26
CA GLY A 95 1.39 -8.83 4.57
C GLY A 95 0.99 -7.60 3.75
N THR A 96 0.55 -7.79 2.50
CA THR A 96 0.04 -6.71 1.66
C THR A 96 -1.19 -6.02 2.26
N THR A 97 -2.03 -6.74 3.01
CA THR A 97 -3.21 -6.17 3.63
C THR A 97 -2.90 -5.18 4.77
N MET A 98 -1.67 -5.21 5.33
CA MET A 98 -1.28 -4.30 6.42
C MET A 98 -1.41 -2.84 6.03
N THR A 99 -1.12 -2.47 4.78
CA THR A 99 -1.34 -1.10 4.28
C THR A 99 -2.80 -0.69 4.40
N GLY A 100 -3.71 -1.56 3.97
CA GLY A 100 -5.15 -1.31 4.08
C GLY A 100 -5.60 -1.13 5.53
N TRP A 101 -5.07 -1.96 6.46
CA TRP A 101 -5.36 -1.82 7.89
C TRP A 101 -4.84 -0.49 8.47
N ILE A 102 -3.62 -0.09 8.11
CA ILE A 102 -3.05 1.19 8.53
C ILE A 102 -3.92 2.34 8.03
N VAL A 103 -4.28 2.34 6.74
CA VAL A 103 -5.11 3.38 6.13
C VAL A 103 -6.51 3.41 6.76
N ALA A 104 -7.14 2.26 6.96
CA ALA A 104 -8.48 2.16 7.55
C ALA A 104 -8.49 2.62 9.01
N LEU A 105 -7.57 2.12 9.84
CA LEU A 105 -7.55 2.42 11.28
C LEU A 105 -7.16 3.88 11.56
N LEU A 106 -6.16 4.39 10.85
CA LEU A 106 -5.72 5.78 11.03
C LEU A 106 -6.71 6.75 10.40
N GLY A 107 -7.28 6.40 9.23
CA GLY A 107 -8.26 7.22 8.54
C GLY A 107 -9.59 7.38 9.31
N MET A 108 -9.95 6.40 10.15
CA MET A 108 -11.18 6.44 10.95
C MET A 108 -11.02 7.12 12.32
N LYS A 109 -9.83 7.04 12.93
CA LYS A 109 -9.62 7.48 14.33
C LYS A 109 -8.88 8.81 14.46
N PHE A 110 -8.09 9.19 13.48
CA PHE A 110 -7.25 10.39 13.54
C PHE A 110 -7.56 11.31 12.35
N LYS A 111 -7.47 12.63 12.60
CA LYS A 111 -7.41 13.59 11.50
C LYS A 111 -6.07 13.37 10.78
N ILE A 112 -6.12 12.63 9.68
CA ILE A 112 -4.95 12.22 8.89
C ILE A 112 -4.05 13.43 8.58
N GLU A 113 -4.66 14.58 8.31
CA GLU A 113 -3.97 15.86 8.06
C GLU A 113 -3.12 16.32 9.25
N ALA A 114 -3.59 16.10 10.48
CA ALA A 114 -2.87 16.52 11.68
C ALA A 114 -1.57 15.71 11.92
N LEU A 115 -1.52 14.47 11.44
CA LEU A 115 -0.36 13.59 11.55
C LEU A 115 0.60 13.75 10.37
N SER A 116 0.11 14.08 9.18
CA SER A 116 0.92 14.13 7.96
C SER A 116 2.04 15.19 8.06
N LEU A 117 1.72 16.40 8.48
CA LEU A 117 2.69 17.51 8.54
C LEU A 117 3.82 17.28 9.54
N PRO A 118 3.55 16.86 10.81
CA PRO A 118 4.63 16.50 11.75
C PRO A 118 5.51 15.37 11.24
N LEU A 119 4.93 14.33 10.61
CA LEU A 119 5.69 13.22 10.06
C LEU A 119 6.63 13.66 8.92
N ILE A 120 6.17 14.54 8.03
CA ILE A 120 7.00 15.13 6.98
C ILE A 120 8.13 15.94 7.62
N GLY A 121 7.82 16.84 8.56
CA GLY A 121 8.80 17.70 9.20
C GLY A 121 9.89 16.92 9.92
N VAL A 122 9.51 16.00 10.81
CA VAL A 122 10.45 15.13 11.53
C VAL A 122 11.23 14.25 10.56
N GLY A 123 10.55 13.68 9.56
CA GLY A 123 11.19 12.85 8.55
C GLY A 123 12.27 13.59 7.76
N VAL A 124 11.98 14.82 7.32
CA VAL A 124 12.96 15.66 6.59
C VAL A 124 14.14 16.02 7.49
N VAL A 125 13.89 16.42 8.75
CA VAL A 125 14.97 16.72 9.71
C VAL A 125 15.86 15.49 9.92
N LEU A 126 15.28 14.31 10.15
CA LEU A 126 16.05 13.08 10.30
C LEU A 126 16.83 12.72 9.04
N ARG A 127 16.27 12.96 7.85
CA ARG A 127 16.94 12.72 6.58
C ARG A 127 18.13 13.65 6.38
N LEU A 128 18.00 14.93 6.69
CA LEU A 128 19.06 15.95 6.51
C LEU A 128 20.16 15.86 7.57
N THR A 129 19.80 15.50 8.80
CA THR A 129 20.76 15.37 9.91
C THR A 129 21.37 13.97 10.05
N GLY A 130 20.83 13.00 9.30
CA GLY A 130 21.23 11.60 9.37
C GLY A 130 22.56 11.35 8.70
N THR A 131 23.68 11.53 9.42
CA THR A 131 25.03 11.13 8.97
C THR A 131 25.18 9.61 8.83
N ALA A 132 24.37 8.83 9.56
CA ALA A 132 24.29 7.38 9.42
C ALA A 132 23.24 7.02 8.38
N GLN A 133 23.60 6.19 7.42
CA GLN A 133 22.74 5.71 6.31
C GLN A 133 21.36 5.23 6.78
N ARG A 134 21.30 4.57 7.95
CA ARG A 134 20.05 4.07 8.53
C ARG A 134 19.14 5.19 9.05
N ARG A 135 19.69 6.25 9.65
CA ARG A 135 18.88 7.40 10.12
C ARG A 135 18.29 8.19 8.97
N GLY A 136 19.08 8.45 7.93
CA GLY A 136 18.58 9.11 6.72
C GLY A 136 17.49 8.29 6.02
N ALA A 137 17.65 6.96 5.97
CA ALA A 137 16.65 6.04 5.42
C ALA A 137 15.33 6.07 6.21
N LEU A 138 15.40 6.03 7.55
CA LEU A 138 14.22 6.16 8.41
C LEU A 138 13.55 7.54 8.25
N GLY A 139 14.34 8.60 8.11
CA GLY A 139 13.83 9.94 7.82
C GLY A 139 13.07 9.99 6.51
N THR A 140 13.60 9.35 5.45
CA THR A 140 12.93 9.22 4.15
C THR A 140 11.63 8.43 4.27
N ALA A 141 11.64 7.32 5.00
CA ALA A 141 10.45 6.51 5.25
C ALA A 141 9.36 7.31 5.99
N LEU A 142 9.74 8.06 7.00
CA LEU A 142 8.82 8.85 7.82
C LEU A 142 8.22 10.01 7.01
N ALA A 143 9.03 10.73 6.24
CA ALA A 143 8.56 11.78 5.34
C ALA A 143 7.62 11.21 4.27
N GLY A 144 7.97 10.05 3.69
CA GLY A 144 7.13 9.34 2.74
C GLY A 144 5.79 8.94 3.32
N PHE A 145 5.76 8.47 4.57
CA PHE A 145 4.53 8.12 5.28
C PHE A 145 3.61 9.34 5.48
N GLY A 146 4.19 10.50 5.82
CA GLY A 146 3.45 11.76 5.92
C GLY A 146 2.88 12.22 4.57
N LEU A 147 3.67 12.15 3.49
CA LEU A 147 3.21 12.47 2.12
C LEU A 147 2.10 11.53 1.65
N LEU A 148 2.21 10.25 1.97
CA LEU A 148 1.20 9.24 1.68
C LEU A 148 -0.14 9.63 2.32
N PHE A 149 -0.14 10.01 3.59
CA PHE A 149 -1.35 10.45 4.29
C PHE A 149 -1.92 11.74 3.70
N LEU A 150 -1.08 12.69 3.35
CA LEU A 150 -1.53 13.92 2.70
C LEU A 150 -2.21 13.61 1.35
N GLY A 151 -1.61 12.72 0.55
CA GLY A 151 -2.20 12.23 -0.69
C GLY A 151 -3.56 11.56 -0.49
N ILE A 152 -3.70 10.71 0.55
CA ILE A 152 -4.97 10.07 0.89
C ILE A 152 -6.04 11.12 1.26
N ALA A 153 -5.70 12.12 2.09
CA ALA A 153 -6.63 13.18 2.47
C ALA A 153 -7.12 13.97 1.25
N MET A 154 -6.22 14.31 0.33
CA MET A 154 -6.58 14.95 -0.93
C MET A 154 -7.48 14.07 -1.80
N LEU A 155 -7.21 12.78 -1.90
CA LEU A 155 -8.05 11.83 -2.63
C LEU A 155 -9.45 11.73 -2.02
N GLN A 156 -9.57 11.63 -0.70
CA GLN A 156 -10.86 11.60 0.00
C GLN A 156 -11.69 12.85 -0.31
N THR A 157 -11.07 14.03 -0.25
CA THR A 157 -11.73 15.31 -0.58
C THR A 157 -12.18 15.35 -2.04
N ALA A 158 -11.33 14.90 -2.96
CA ALA A 158 -11.66 14.86 -4.38
C ALA A 158 -12.80 13.87 -4.68
N PHE A 159 -12.77 12.67 -4.05
CA PHE A 159 -13.83 11.68 -4.20
C PHE A 159 -15.15 12.12 -3.59
N ALA A 160 -15.13 12.83 -2.45
CA ALA A 160 -16.33 13.42 -1.88
C ALA A 160 -16.97 14.44 -2.84
N GLY A 161 -16.16 15.34 -3.43
CA GLY A 161 -16.64 16.28 -4.44
C GLY A 161 -17.13 15.60 -5.73
N LEU A 162 -16.58 14.43 -6.08
CA LEU A 162 -17.04 13.65 -7.23
C LEU A 162 -18.36 12.91 -6.92
N ALA A 163 -18.50 12.36 -5.72
CA ALA A 163 -19.69 11.65 -5.28
C ALA A 163 -20.95 12.54 -5.27
N GLU A 164 -20.80 13.84 -5.00
CA GLU A 164 -21.89 14.81 -5.10
C GLU A 164 -22.41 15.02 -6.54
N ARG A 165 -21.58 14.69 -7.55
CA ARG A 165 -21.87 14.97 -8.96
C ARG A 165 -22.17 13.73 -9.78
N VAL A 166 -21.60 12.62 -9.41
CA VAL A 166 -21.68 11.36 -10.14
C VAL A 166 -22.32 10.32 -9.23
N ALA A 167 -23.60 10.04 -9.45
CA ALA A 167 -24.26 8.92 -8.81
C ALA A 167 -23.79 7.63 -9.47
N LEU A 168 -22.77 6.97 -8.88
CA LEU A 168 -22.40 5.64 -9.31
C LEU A 168 -23.49 4.65 -8.89
N PRO A 169 -23.87 3.69 -9.76
CA PRO A 169 -24.80 2.64 -9.40
C PRO A 169 -24.29 1.91 -8.15
N GLN A 170 -25.05 1.98 -7.07
CA GLN A 170 -24.74 1.28 -5.80
C GLN A 170 -25.29 -0.16 -5.82
N ASP A 171 -25.69 -0.62 -7.00
CA ASP A 171 -26.38 -1.89 -7.20
C ASP A 171 -25.45 -3.07 -6.92
N ARG A 172 -26.02 -4.08 -6.25
CA ARG A 172 -25.36 -5.35 -5.99
C ARG A 172 -25.58 -6.37 -7.14
N THR A 173 -25.74 -5.87 -8.36
CA THR A 173 -25.89 -6.74 -9.53
C THR A 173 -24.56 -7.44 -9.83
N ALA A 174 -24.61 -8.64 -10.35
CA ALA A 174 -23.40 -9.38 -10.74
C ALA A 174 -22.54 -8.57 -11.72
N LEU A 175 -23.16 -7.81 -12.62
CA LEU A 175 -22.45 -6.93 -13.57
C LEU A 175 -21.69 -5.80 -12.86
N SER A 176 -22.30 -5.17 -11.84
CA SER A 176 -21.63 -4.13 -11.05
C SER A 176 -20.42 -4.69 -10.30
N VAL A 177 -20.55 -5.86 -9.68
CA VAL A 177 -19.44 -6.53 -8.99
C VAL A 177 -18.31 -6.87 -9.96
N VAL A 178 -18.61 -7.45 -11.11
CA VAL A 178 -17.60 -7.80 -12.12
C VAL A 178 -16.90 -6.58 -12.68
N SER A 179 -17.63 -5.48 -12.93
CA SER A 179 -17.00 -4.22 -13.38
C SER A 179 -16.07 -3.63 -12.33
N GLN A 180 -16.45 -3.65 -11.05
CA GLN A 180 -15.62 -3.17 -9.94
C GLN A 180 -14.37 -4.04 -9.72
N LEU A 181 -14.50 -5.36 -9.85
CA LEU A 181 -13.36 -6.29 -9.92
C LEU A 181 -12.42 -5.90 -11.08
N GLY A 182 -12.97 -5.68 -12.27
CA GLY A 182 -12.20 -5.24 -13.44
C GLY A 182 -11.46 -3.94 -13.21
N VAL A 183 -12.09 -2.96 -12.57
CA VAL A 183 -11.44 -1.70 -12.18
C VAL A 183 -10.25 -1.96 -11.25
N GLY A 184 -10.39 -2.84 -10.27
CA GLY A 184 -9.31 -3.22 -9.36
C GLY A 184 -8.12 -3.85 -10.10
N VAL A 185 -8.38 -4.77 -11.03
CA VAL A 185 -7.34 -5.37 -11.89
C VAL A 185 -6.61 -4.30 -12.69
N VAL A 186 -7.36 -3.45 -13.41
CA VAL A 186 -6.79 -2.39 -14.26
C VAL A 186 -5.95 -1.40 -13.44
N LEU A 187 -6.46 -0.95 -12.30
CA LEU A 187 -5.71 -0.05 -11.40
C LEU A 187 -4.39 -0.69 -10.95
N THR A 188 -4.42 -1.96 -10.55
CA THR A 188 -3.20 -2.64 -10.09
C THR A 188 -2.19 -2.81 -11.23
N VAL A 189 -2.64 -3.21 -12.41
CA VAL A 189 -1.76 -3.34 -13.59
C VAL A 189 -1.15 -1.98 -13.97
N ALA A 190 -1.95 -0.91 -13.97
CA ALA A 190 -1.49 0.43 -14.31
C ALA A 190 -0.49 0.99 -13.28
N MET A 191 -0.75 0.76 -12.00
CA MET A 191 0.07 1.29 -10.90
C MET A 191 1.19 0.33 -10.46
N GLN A 192 1.21 -0.90 -10.96
CA GLN A 192 2.14 -1.98 -10.56
C GLN A 192 2.14 -2.21 -9.03
N SER A 193 1.01 -1.93 -8.36
CA SER A 193 0.89 -1.99 -6.91
C SER A 193 -0.55 -2.24 -6.47
N SER A 194 -0.82 -3.43 -5.95
CA SER A 194 -2.14 -3.75 -5.36
C SER A 194 -2.39 -2.97 -4.07
N SER A 195 -1.35 -2.66 -3.29
CA SER A 195 -1.49 -1.80 -2.10
C SER A 195 -1.94 -0.39 -2.46
N ALA A 196 -1.43 0.17 -3.57
CA ALA A 196 -1.87 1.47 -4.08
C ALA A 196 -3.32 1.43 -4.55
N ALA A 197 -3.69 0.44 -5.36
CA ALA A 197 -5.06 0.26 -5.85
C ALA A 197 -6.05 0.07 -4.68
N MET A 198 -5.69 -0.75 -3.68
CA MET A 198 -6.49 -0.94 -2.46
C MET A 198 -6.68 0.37 -1.68
N THR A 199 -5.63 1.18 -1.52
CA THR A 199 -5.72 2.44 -0.80
C THR A 199 -6.61 3.45 -1.52
N ILE A 200 -6.54 3.52 -2.85
CA ILE A 200 -7.43 4.36 -3.66
C ILE A 200 -8.89 3.90 -3.51
N ALA A 201 -9.14 2.58 -3.53
CA ALA A 201 -10.47 2.04 -3.31
C ALA A 201 -11.04 2.40 -1.92
N LEU A 202 -10.19 2.30 -0.87
CA LEU A 202 -10.57 2.71 0.49
C LEU A 202 -10.83 4.22 0.59
N ALA A 203 -9.99 5.05 -0.04
CA ALA A 203 -10.19 6.50 -0.08
C ALA A 203 -11.49 6.87 -0.82
N ALA A 204 -11.80 6.18 -1.93
CA ALA A 204 -13.04 6.37 -2.68
C ALA A 204 -14.29 5.95 -1.85
N ALA A 205 -14.17 4.89 -1.06
CA ALA A 205 -15.24 4.48 -0.14
C ALA A 205 -15.42 5.48 1.00
N GLN A 206 -14.33 5.98 1.58
CA GLN A 206 -14.37 6.99 2.65
C GLN A 206 -14.89 8.34 2.13
N GLY A 207 -14.59 8.70 0.89
CA GLY A 207 -15.14 9.87 0.20
C GLY A 207 -16.59 9.69 -0.28
N GLY A 208 -17.21 8.53 -0.05
CA GLY A 208 -18.61 8.26 -0.42
C GLY A 208 -18.84 7.95 -1.90
N LEU A 209 -17.80 7.88 -2.72
CA LEU A 209 -17.90 7.57 -4.15
C LEU A 209 -18.21 6.08 -4.39
N LEU A 210 -17.65 5.18 -3.59
CA LEU A 210 -17.90 3.74 -3.63
C LEU A 210 -18.62 3.27 -2.38
N SER A 211 -19.54 2.32 -2.54
CA SER A 211 -20.08 1.59 -1.39
C SER A 211 -19.00 0.69 -0.77
N PRO A 212 -19.12 0.28 0.50
CA PRO A 212 -18.20 -0.68 1.12
C PRO A 212 -18.09 -2.00 0.32
N HIS A 213 -19.18 -2.46 -0.28
CA HIS A 213 -19.20 -3.65 -1.14
C HIS A 213 -18.43 -3.41 -2.44
N GLY A 214 -18.60 -2.24 -3.05
CA GLY A 214 -17.87 -1.85 -4.25
C GLY A 214 -16.36 -1.77 -4.00
N ALA A 215 -15.97 -1.15 -2.89
CA ALA A 215 -14.58 -1.09 -2.48
C ALA A 215 -14.00 -2.49 -2.24
N ALA A 216 -14.75 -3.39 -1.60
CA ALA A 216 -14.32 -4.78 -1.41
C ALA A 216 -14.11 -5.51 -2.76
N ALA A 217 -15.01 -5.32 -3.73
CA ALA A 217 -14.85 -5.89 -5.08
C ALA A 217 -13.60 -5.34 -5.78
N VAL A 218 -13.35 -4.02 -5.71
CA VAL A 218 -12.12 -3.40 -6.26
C VAL A 218 -10.88 -3.96 -5.58
N VAL A 219 -10.89 -4.15 -4.25
CA VAL A 219 -9.76 -4.72 -3.50
C VAL A 219 -9.48 -6.17 -3.91
N ILE A 220 -10.52 -6.98 -4.11
CA ILE A 220 -10.36 -8.35 -4.61
C ILE A 220 -9.77 -8.32 -6.02
N GLY A 221 -10.28 -7.45 -6.90
CA GLY A 221 -9.73 -7.24 -8.24
C GLY A 221 -8.26 -6.79 -8.21
N ALA A 222 -7.89 -5.91 -7.28
CA ALA A 222 -6.52 -5.47 -7.11
C ALA A 222 -5.56 -6.62 -6.77
N ASN A 223 -6.00 -7.59 -5.97
CA ASN A 223 -5.20 -8.79 -5.68
C ASN A 223 -5.08 -9.74 -6.88
N ILE A 224 -6.08 -9.78 -7.76
CA ILE A 224 -6.02 -10.57 -9.01
C ILE A 224 -5.02 -9.93 -9.99
N GLY A 225 -4.93 -8.60 -10.02
CA GLY A 225 -4.04 -7.85 -10.90
C GLY A 225 -2.55 -7.86 -10.52
N THR A 226 -2.21 -8.43 -9.36
CA THR A 226 -0.83 -8.55 -8.87
C THR A 226 -0.17 -9.80 -9.45
#